data_88c46e73964f6ad1d5b352011b54a537
#
_entry.id   88c46e73964f6ad1d5b352011b54a537
#
_cell.length_a   1.000
_cell.length_b   1.000
_cell.length_c   1.000
_cell.angle_alpha   90.00
_cell.angle_beta   90.00
_cell.angle_gamma   90.00
#
_symmetry.space_group_name_H-M   'P 1'
#
loop_
_entity.id
_entity.type
_entity.pdbx_description
1 polymer ?
#
loop_
_entity_poly.entity_id
_entity_poly.type
_entity_poly.pdbx_seq_one_letter_code
_entity_poly.pdbx_strand_id
1 'polypeptide(L)'
;MNINNNVILLKSNHIRGVLPLTREKFNEILHSESYIIWKIKDFDTHELADTPVKSPDAQLVELKNSDLHGAYLSAHFDAGIWPVVYQGENNGHLIRHVCPLKTAEGKISSQGGKFDFYPHVDNPDLKITGEDSISNIGNCPDTLTLLCLRAEPGVNTSLLQLDKVIEVLPEDVVQTLSKPLYRVKRPDSFEGSLSVEMVPVLVKSNDTWYSRFDWHNINGLSAEAEMALEKMRAVTLDKNLWLDIPLHPGEAVTFLNQRTLHTRNSFNPRYDGTDRWLLRIFGLMNRPPISHLLEPHVCLHHLRTFL
;
A
#
# COMPACT_ATOMS: atom_id res chain seq x y z
N MET A 1 10.43 -6.43 22.64
CA MET A 1 10.26 -7.82 22.13
C MET A 1 11.01 -7.90 20.82
N ASN A 2 11.80 -8.93 20.60
CA ASN A 2 12.44 -9.14 19.31
C ASN A 2 11.38 -9.55 18.30
N ILE A 3 11.31 -8.87 17.16
CA ILE A 3 10.53 -9.32 16.02
C ILE A 3 11.10 -10.68 15.63
N ASN A 4 10.25 -11.66 15.64
CA ASN A 4 10.52 -13.09 15.48
C ASN A 4 11.90 -13.39 14.88
N ASN A 5 12.66 -14.36 15.42
CA ASN A 5 14.03 -14.72 14.97
C ASN A 5 14.17 -14.96 13.45
N ASN A 6 13.06 -14.90 12.70
CA ASN A 6 12.95 -15.13 11.27
C ASN A 6 12.96 -13.87 10.40
N VAL A 7 13.03 -12.65 10.98
CA VAL A 7 13.06 -11.39 10.22
C VAL A 7 14.38 -10.68 10.39
N ILE A 8 15.00 -10.30 9.29
CA ILE A 8 16.29 -9.60 9.24
C ILE A 8 16.08 -8.27 8.50
N LEU A 9 16.51 -7.16 9.11
CA LEU A 9 16.54 -5.86 8.45
C LEU A 9 17.58 -5.85 7.32
N LEU A 10 17.21 -5.46 6.10
CA LEU A 10 18.11 -5.48 4.97
C LEU A 10 18.65 -4.12 4.56
N LYS A 11 17.90 -3.03 4.66
CA LYS A 11 18.38 -1.67 4.34
C LYS A 11 17.43 -0.60 4.88
N SER A 12 17.99 0.42 5.50
CA SER A 12 17.60 1.82 5.26
C SER A 12 18.78 2.48 4.52
N ASN A 13 18.59 3.66 3.93
CA ASN A 13 19.70 4.38 3.29
C ASN A 13 20.87 4.65 4.25
N HIS A 14 20.68 4.48 5.55
CA HIS A 14 21.62 4.79 6.62
C HIS A 14 22.10 3.59 7.43
N ILE A 15 21.49 2.40 7.30
CA ILE A 15 21.87 1.21 8.07
C ILE A 15 22.38 0.12 7.12
N ARG A 16 23.69 -0.09 7.11
CA ARG A 16 24.34 -1.25 6.47
C ARG A 16 24.60 -2.31 7.53
N GLY A 17 23.83 -3.41 7.51
CA GLY A 17 24.09 -4.56 8.38
C GLY A 17 22.82 -5.35 8.74
N VAL A 18 23.02 -6.59 9.12
CA VAL A 18 21.99 -7.47 9.68
C VAL A 18 21.93 -7.16 11.18
N LEU A 19 20.84 -6.55 11.63
CA LEU A 19 20.57 -6.30 13.05
C LEU A 19 19.31 -7.06 13.44
N PRO A 20 19.24 -7.60 14.70
CA PRO A 20 17.99 -8.06 15.23
C PRO A 20 17.00 -6.89 15.22
N LEU A 21 15.90 -7.06 14.51
CA LEU A 21 14.91 -6.00 14.35
C LEU A 21 13.99 -6.04 15.57
N THR A 22 14.07 -5.02 16.42
CA THR A 22 13.10 -4.81 17.50
C THR A 22 11.91 -4.00 16.98
N ARG A 23 10.77 -4.09 17.68
CA ARG A 23 9.59 -3.28 17.38
C ARG A 23 9.89 -1.79 17.40
N GLU A 24 10.65 -1.36 18.39
CA GLU A 24 11.04 0.05 18.56
C GLU A 24 11.86 0.53 17.36
N LYS A 25 12.85 -0.27 16.94
CA LYS A 25 13.71 0.07 15.82
C LYS A 25 12.97 0.03 14.48
N PHE A 26 12.06 -0.92 14.30
CA PHE A 26 11.19 -0.98 13.13
C PHE A 26 10.36 0.31 13.00
N ASN A 27 9.69 0.70 14.11
CA ASN A 27 8.85 1.90 14.11
C ASN A 27 9.67 3.19 13.95
N GLU A 28 10.85 3.28 14.60
CA GLU A 28 11.75 4.42 14.43
C GLU A 28 12.10 4.64 12.95
N ILE A 29 12.53 3.59 12.25
CA ILE A 29 12.88 3.67 10.84
C ILE A 29 11.64 3.98 9.98
N LEU A 30 10.53 3.27 10.20
CA LEU A 30 9.31 3.48 9.45
C LEU A 30 8.80 4.93 9.55
N HIS A 31 8.89 5.54 10.73
CA HIS A 31 8.46 6.93 10.92
C HIS A 31 9.46 7.94 10.36
N SER A 32 10.78 7.71 10.48
CA SER A 32 11.80 8.63 9.98
C SER A 32 11.91 8.61 8.46
N GLU A 33 11.87 7.41 7.86
CA GLU A 33 12.08 7.22 6.42
C GLU A 33 10.78 7.06 5.63
N SER A 34 9.63 6.93 6.30
CA SER A 34 8.32 6.58 5.73
C SER A 34 8.25 5.18 5.12
N TYR A 35 9.32 4.40 5.13
CA TYR A 35 9.39 3.01 4.68
C TYR A 35 10.51 2.24 5.38
N ILE A 36 10.42 0.91 5.33
CA ILE A 36 11.47 -0.02 5.78
C ILE A 36 11.50 -1.25 4.88
N ILE A 37 12.71 -1.72 4.54
CA ILE A 37 12.91 -2.97 3.82
C ILE A 37 13.40 -4.02 4.81
N TRP A 38 12.77 -5.19 4.80
CA TRP A 38 13.10 -6.31 5.67
C TRP A 38 12.99 -7.64 4.91
N LYS A 39 13.47 -8.73 5.49
CA LYS A 39 13.51 -10.04 4.83
C LYS A 39 13.05 -11.14 5.75
N ILE A 40 12.32 -12.10 5.21
CA ILE A 40 12.05 -13.38 5.86
C ILE A 40 13.32 -14.24 5.75
N LYS A 41 13.82 -14.68 6.91
CA LYS A 41 14.99 -15.54 7.00
C LYS A 41 14.70 -16.91 6.35
N ASP A 42 15.73 -17.47 5.71
CA ASP A 42 15.68 -18.81 5.12
C ASP A 42 14.52 -19.01 4.11
N PHE A 43 14.13 -17.93 3.42
CA PHE A 43 13.11 -18.00 2.37
C PHE A 43 13.60 -18.85 1.20
N ASP A 44 12.90 -19.95 0.91
CA ASP A 44 13.22 -20.87 -0.18
C ASP A 44 12.24 -20.69 -1.35
N THR A 45 12.76 -20.31 -2.52
CA THR A 45 11.99 -20.17 -3.76
C THR A 45 11.63 -21.51 -4.41
N HIS A 46 12.33 -22.58 -4.10
CA HIS A 46 12.07 -23.92 -4.67
C HIS A 46 10.76 -24.54 -4.17
N GLU A 47 10.28 -24.08 -3.02
CA GLU A 47 9.00 -24.53 -2.44
C GLU A 47 7.79 -23.70 -2.94
N LEU A 48 8.01 -22.66 -3.76
CA LEU A 48 6.92 -21.84 -4.25
C LEU A 48 6.07 -22.61 -5.28
N ALA A 49 4.75 -22.47 -5.15
CA ALA A 49 3.82 -22.84 -6.21
C ALA A 49 4.01 -21.94 -7.44
N ASP A 50 3.39 -22.29 -8.55
CA ASP A 50 3.32 -21.42 -9.73
C ASP A 50 2.59 -20.11 -9.38
N THR A 51 3.03 -19.01 -10.01
CA THR A 51 2.32 -17.74 -9.89
C THR A 51 0.89 -17.89 -10.42
N PRO A 52 -0.14 -17.49 -9.65
CA PRO A 52 -1.52 -17.57 -10.10
C PRO A 52 -1.74 -16.82 -11.43
N VAL A 53 -2.42 -17.47 -12.39
CA VAL A 53 -2.71 -16.88 -13.72
C VAL A 53 -4.20 -16.61 -13.94
N LYS A 54 -5.06 -17.15 -13.08
CA LYS A 54 -6.52 -17.01 -13.11
C LYS A 54 -7.02 -16.32 -11.85
N SER A 55 -8.19 -15.77 -11.95
CA SER A 55 -9.00 -15.01 -11.02
C SER A 55 -9.08 -15.48 -9.56
N PRO A 56 -9.72 -14.71 -8.70
CA PRO A 56 -9.57 -14.62 -7.24
C PRO A 56 -9.73 -15.88 -6.44
N ASP A 57 -10.30 -16.94 -6.98
CA ASP A 57 -10.19 -18.28 -6.38
C ASP A 57 -8.73 -18.75 -6.25
N ALA A 58 -7.83 -18.11 -7.00
CA ALA A 58 -6.39 -18.23 -6.85
C ALA A 58 -5.85 -17.68 -5.51
N GLN A 59 -6.66 -17.00 -4.72
CA GLN A 59 -6.30 -16.54 -3.38
C GLN A 59 -6.23 -17.71 -2.38
N LEU A 60 -6.83 -18.83 -2.73
CA LEU A 60 -6.68 -20.09 -2.05
C LEU A 60 -5.43 -20.88 -2.51
N VAL A 61 -4.53 -20.27 -3.29
CA VAL A 61 -3.26 -20.93 -3.62
C VAL A 61 -2.54 -21.20 -2.30
N GLU A 62 -2.61 -22.45 -1.90
CA GLU A 62 -1.79 -23.00 -0.84
C GLU A 62 -0.33 -22.78 -1.25
N LEU A 63 0.34 -21.89 -0.57
CA LEU A 63 1.79 -21.91 -0.58
C LEU A 63 2.18 -23.28 -0.05
N LYS A 64 3.00 -24.03 -0.79
CA LYS A 64 3.49 -25.34 -0.33
C LYS A 64 4.14 -25.23 1.06
N ASN A 65 4.65 -24.04 1.39
CA ASN A 65 5.12 -23.67 2.70
C ASN A 65 4.03 -22.92 3.47
N SER A 66 3.20 -23.64 4.22
CA SER A 66 2.13 -23.07 5.06
C SER A 66 2.65 -22.09 6.13
N ASP A 67 3.92 -22.22 6.54
CA ASP A 67 4.52 -21.39 7.58
C ASP A 67 4.78 -19.96 7.10
N LEU A 68 4.89 -19.70 5.79
CA LEU A 68 5.16 -18.37 5.24
C LEU A 68 4.05 -17.36 5.58
N HIS A 69 2.79 -17.74 5.44
CA HIS A 69 1.68 -16.85 5.81
C HIS A 69 1.70 -16.51 7.30
N GLY A 70 1.95 -17.50 8.14
CA GLY A 70 2.09 -17.32 9.58
C GLY A 70 3.26 -16.40 9.93
N ALA A 71 4.43 -16.63 9.35
CA ALA A 71 5.61 -15.80 9.55
C ALA A 71 5.39 -14.35 9.10
N TYR A 72 4.73 -14.17 7.94
CA TYR A 72 4.43 -12.85 7.38
C TYR A 72 3.45 -12.07 8.26
N LEU A 73 2.36 -12.69 8.74
CA LEU A 73 1.42 -12.07 9.66
C LEU A 73 2.06 -11.80 11.04
N SER A 74 2.84 -12.74 11.57
CA SER A 74 3.52 -12.58 12.85
C SER A 74 4.48 -11.40 12.84
N ALA A 75 5.20 -11.19 11.73
CA ALA A 75 6.10 -10.05 11.59
C ALA A 75 5.38 -8.69 11.74
N HIS A 76 4.13 -8.58 11.23
CA HIS A 76 3.32 -7.37 11.40
C HIS A 76 2.94 -7.16 12.88
N PHE A 77 2.42 -8.19 13.55
CA PHE A 77 2.06 -8.10 14.98
C PHE A 77 3.28 -7.78 15.85
N ASP A 78 4.41 -8.39 15.58
CA ASP A 78 5.66 -8.13 16.29
C ASP A 78 6.14 -6.69 16.06
N ALA A 79 5.94 -6.15 14.86
CA ALA A 79 6.19 -4.73 14.54
C ALA A 79 5.17 -3.78 15.17
N GLY A 80 4.07 -4.30 15.73
CA GLY A 80 2.97 -3.51 16.29
C GLY A 80 1.97 -3.01 15.25
N ILE A 81 2.03 -3.55 14.04
CA ILE A 81 1.07 -3.28 12.98
C ILE A 81 -0.07 -4.29 13.11
N TRP A 82 -1.30 -3.78 13.05
CA TRP A 82 -2.51 -4.60 13.05
C TRP A 82 -2.94 -4.87 11.61
N PRO A 83 -2.79 -6.12 11.08
CA PRO A 83 -3.22 -6.45 9.73
C PRO A 83 -4.73 -6.29 9.58
N VAL A 84 -5.17 -5.72 8.45
CA VAL A 84 -6.59 -5.48 8.18
C VAL A 84 -6.96 -5.78 6.74
N VAL A 85 -8.24 -6.03 6.51
CA VAL A 85 -8.90 -6.10 5.20
C VAL A 85 -10.19 -5.31 5.26
N TYR A 86 -10.63 -4.77 4.14
CA TYR A 86 -11.81 -3.92 4.08
C TYR A 86 -12.99 -4.63 3.44
N GLN A 87 -14.18 -4.29 3.90
CA GLN A 87 -15.44 -4.75 3.31
C GLN A 87 -15.48 -4.46 1.81
N GLY A 88 -15.77 -5.48 1.02
CA GLY A 88 -15.82 -5.39 -0.43
C GLY A 88 -14.45 -5.44 -1.12
N GLU A 89 -13.36 -5.69 -0.38
CA GLU A 89 -12.03 -5.86 -0.93
C GLU A 89 -11.50 -7.26 -0.68
N ASN A 90 -10.79 -7.82 -1.67
CA ASN A 90 -10.03 -9.07 -1.57
C ASN A 90 -10.82 -10.25 -0.97
N ASN A 91 -12.15 -10.30 -1.16
CA ASN A 91 -13.05 -11.31 -0.61
C ASN A 91 -12.89 -11.51 0.93
N GLY A 92 -12.49 -10.47 1.67
CA GLY A 92 -12.25 -10.53 3.11
C GLY A 92 -10.94 -11.22 3.53
N HIS A 93 -10.04 -11.54 2.61
CA HIS A 93 -8.75 -12.15 2.92
C HIS A 93 -7.69 -11.09 3.26
N LEU A 94 -6.98 -11.27 4.39
CA LEU A 94 -5.93 -10.35 4.85
C LEU A 94 -4.76 -10.22 3.86
N ILE A 95 -4.36 -11.34 3.25
CA ILE A 95 -3.24 -11.39 2.32
C ILE A 95 -3.79 -11.37 0.89
N ARG A 96 -3.37 -10.36 0.11
CA ARG A 96 -3.72 -10.26 -1.31
C ARG A 96 -2.54 -10.69 -2.18
N HIS A 97 -2.81 -11.57 -3.14
CA HIS A 97 -1.86 -11.91 -4.19
C HIS A 97 -1.81 -10.81 -5.24
N VAL A 98 -0.65 -10.19 -5.42
CA VAL A 98 -0.37 -9.17 -6.42
C VAL A 98 0.51 -9.78 -7.50
N CYS A 99 -0.15 -10.25 -8.54
CA CYS A 99 0.45 -10.86 -9.72
C CYS A 99 -0.41 -10.56 -10.95
N PRO A 100 0.14 -10.61 -12.16
CA PRO A 100 -0.64 -10.36 -13.36
C PRO A 100 -1.66 -11.48 -13.57
N LEU A 101 -2.92 -11.10 -13.72
CA LEU A 101 -4.01 -12.03 -14.02
C LEU A 101 -4.47 -11.86 -15.46
N LYS A 102 -4.71 -12.94 -16.17
CA LYS A 102 -5.19 -12.89 -17.55
C LYS A 102 -6.54 -12.18 -17.69
N THR A 103 -7.37 -12.25 -16.64
CA THR A 103 -8.65 -11.54 -16.54
C THR A 103 -8.52 -10.03 -16.33
N ALA A 104 -7.34 -9.57 -15.92
CA ALA A 104 -6.99 -8.16 -15.74
C ALA A 104 -6.05 -7.63 -16.84
N GLU A 105 -5.80 -8.41 -17.90
CA GLU A 105 -5.03 -7.97 -19.04
C GLU A 105 -5.67 -6.71 -19.65
N GLY A 106 -4.88 -5.65 -19.81
CA GLY A 106 -5.39 -4.36 -20.28
C GLY A 106 -6.01 -3.45 -19.21
N LYS A 107 -6.04 -3.85 -17.94
CA LYS A 107 -6.44 -2.98 -16.84
C LYS A 107 -5.23 -2.29 -16.19
N ILE A 108 -5.41 -1.02 -15.80
CA ILE A 108 -4.45 -0.30 -14.97
C ILE A 108 -4.77 -0.66 -13.52
N SER A 109 -4.11 -1.69 -13.00
CA SER A 109 -4.31 -2.18 -11.64
C SER A 109 -3.11 -2.97 -11.14
N SER A 110 -3.08 -3.28 -9.85
CA SER A 110 -2.06 -4.15 -9.24
C SER A 110 -1.98 -5.55 -9.87
N GLN A 111 -3.07 -6.00 -10.50
CA GLN A 111 -3.20 -7.29 -11.20
C GLN A 111 -3.04 -7.16 -12.73
N GLY A 112 -2.93 -5.95 -13.26
CA GLY A 112 -2.47 -5.70 -14.63
C GLY A 112 -0.95 -5.86 -14.73
N GLY A 113 -0.38 -5.78 -15.92
CA GLY A 113 1.09 -5.84 -16.09
C GLY A 113 1.55 -4.88 -17.17
N LYS A 114 0.77 -4.78 -18.24
CA LYS A 114 1.14 -4.11 -19.49
C LYS A 114 1.28 -2.59 -19.39
N PHE A 115 0.64 -1.96 -18.41
CA PHE A 115 0.65 -0.51 -18.24
C PHE A 115 1.35 -0.13 -16.95
N ASP A 116 1.95 1.06 -16.94
CA ASP A 116 2.46 1.67 -15.72
C ASP A 116 1.30 1.85 -14.74
N PHE A 117 1.55 1.50 -13.50
CA PHE A 117 0.61 1.72 -12.42
C PHE A 117 0.97 3.04 -11.76
N TYR A 118 0.23 4.10 -12.10
CA TYR A 118 0.55 5.48 -11.75
C TYR A 118 0.58 5.73 -10.22
N PRO A 119 1.24 6.84 -9.79
CA PRO A 119 1.38 7.18 -8.38
C PRO A 119 0.05 7.25 -7.62
N HIS A 120 -0.04 6.57 -6.50
CA HIS A 120 -1.25 6.55 -5.69
C HIS A 120 -0.99 6.17 -4.23
N VAL A 121 -1.97 6.47 -3.39
CA VAL A 121 -2.20 5.93 -2.06
C VAL A 121 -3.29 4.87 -2.20
N ASP A 122 -3.16 3.73 -1.51
CA ASP A 122 -4.23 2.72 -1.52
C ASP A 122 -5.42 3.17 -0.65
N ASN A 123 -6.63 2.86 -1.12
CA ASN A 123 -7.92 3.18 -0.47
C ASN A 123 -8.13 4.68 -0.21
N PRO A 124 -7.96 5.55 -1.23
CA PRO A 124 -8.00 7.01 -1.09
C PRO A 124 -9.38 7.56 -0.75
N ASP A 125 -10.45 6.78 -0.97
CA ASP A 125 -11.84 7.10 -0.63
C ASP A 125 -12.15 6.97 0.86
N LEU A 126 -11.24 6.34 1.63
CA LEU A 126 -11.36 6.21 3.07
C LEU A 126 -10.78 7.43 3.80
N LYS A 127 -11.10 7.56 5.10
CA LYS A 127 -10.67 8.66 5.95
C LYS A 127 -9.17 8.61 6.21
N ILE A 128 -8.44 9.67 5.86
CA ILE A 128 -7.01 9.80 6.15
C ILE A 128 -6.77 10.43 7.52
N THR A 129 -5.55 10.28 8.03
CA THR A 129 -5.12 10.81 9.33
C THR A 129 -5.25 12.33 9.36
N GLY A 130 -5.81 12.87 10.44
CA GLY A 130 -6.02 14.30 10.66
C GLY A 130 -7.31 14.87 10.08
N GLU A 131 -8.10 14.07 9.35
CA GLU A 131 -9.46 14.46 9.01
C GLU A 131 -10.36 14.34 10.24
N ASP A 132 -11.00 15.44 10.60
CA ASP A 132 -12.12 15.40 11.53
C ASP A 132 -13.23 14.55 10.93
N SER A 133 -14.02 13.92 11.77
CA SER A 133 -15.05 12.94 11.38
C SER A 133 -15.91 13.42 10.20
N ILE A 134 -15.42 13.18 8.98
CA ILE A 134 -16.32 13.04 7.84
C ILE A 134 -17.13 11.81 8.20
N SER A 135 -18.38 12.03 8.57
CA SER A 135 -19.25 11.06 9.19
C SER A 135 -19.28 9.74 8.42
N ASN A 136 -19.11 8.66 9.14
CA ASN A 136 -19.42 7.29 8.72
C ASN A 136 -18.48 6.64 7.68
N ILE A 137 -17.26 7.15 7.46
CA ILE A 137 -16.27 6.52 6.59
C ILE A 137 -15.18 5.86 7.42
N GLY A 138 -14.82 4.61 7.10
CA GLY A 138 -13.74 3.86 7.74
C GLY A 138 -12.36 4.47 7.46
N ASN A 139 -11.38 4.15 8.31
CA ASN A 139 -10.03 4.70 8.17
C ASN A 139 -9.26 4.05 7.02
N CYS A 140 -8.57 4.88 6.23
CA CYS A 140 -7.55 4.46 5.28
C CYS A 140 -6.44 3.67 6.01
N PRO A 141 -5.82 2.65 5.38
CA PRO A 141 -4.72 1.94 6.02
C PRO A 141 -3.55 2.88 6.32
N ASP A 142 -2.93 2.70 7.50
CA ASP A 142 -1.74 3.45 7.90
C ASP A 142 -0.51 2.93 7.16
N THR A 143 -0.44 1.61 6.96
CA THR A 143 0.69 0.95 6.32
C THR A 143 0.25 0.04 5.19
N LEU A 144 1.15 -0.12 4.22
CA LEU A 144 1.08 -1.15 3.19
C LEU A 144 2.39 -1.92 3.19
N THR A 145 2.30 -3.25 3.15
CA THR A 145 3.47 -4.12 3.02
C THR A 145 3.36 -4.97 1.77
N LEU A 146 4.46 -5.02 1.02
CA LEU A 146 4.62 -5.90 -0.14
C LEU A 146 5.78 -6.87 0.11
N LEU A 147 5.49 -8.16 0.19
CA LEU A 147 6.49 -9.24 0.27
C LEU A 147 6.67 -9.85 -1.11
N CYS A 148 7.90 -9.90 -1.60
CA CYS A 148 8.23 -10.51 -2.88
C CYS A 148 8.39 -12.04 -2.75
N LEU A 149 7.57 -12.79 -3.47
CA LEU A 149 7.73 -14.23 -3.67
C LEU A 149 8.54 -14.51 -4.93
N ARG A 150 8.20 -13.82 -6.02
CA ARG A 150 8.89 -13.94 -7.30
C ARG A 150 9.08 -12.56 -7.92
N ALA A 151 10.32 -12.21 -8.19
CA ALA A 151 10.68 -10.95 -8.83
C ALA A 151 10.56 -11.06 -10.37
N GLU A 152 10.35 -9.92 -11.02
CA GLU A 152 10.50 -9.77 -12.47
C GLU A 152 11.68 -8.83 -12.73
N PRO A 153 12.69 -9.23 -13.51
CA PRO A 153 13.84 -8.39 -13.79
C PRO A 153 13.44 -7.02 -14.36
N GLY A 154 13.99 -5.95 -13.81
CA GLY A 154 13.68 -4.58 -14.23
C GLY A 154 12.32 -4.04 -13.78
N VAL A 155 11.55 -4.78 -12.97
CA VAL A 155 10.28 -4.33 -12.42
C VAL A 155 10.43 -4.00 -10.94
N ASN A 156 10.43 -2.70 -10.64
CA ASN A 156 10.58 -2.17 -9.30
C ASN A 156 9.23 -1.90 -8.63
N THR A 157 9.23 -1.91 -7.31
CA THR A 157 8.28 -1.14 -6.50
C THR A 157 8.91 0.22 -6.27
N SER A 158 8.31 1.29 -6.77
CA SER A 158 8.87 2.64 -6.64
C SER A 158 8.06 3.43 -5.62
N LEU A 159 8.75 4.12 -4.71
CA LEU A 159 8.17 4.92 -3.65
C LEU A 159 8.52 6.39 -3.83
N LEU A 160 7.54 7.28 -3.57
CA LEU A 160 7.72 8.73 -3.54
C LEU A 160 7.21 9.26 -2.21
N GLN A 161 8.14 9.74 -1.38
CA GLN A 161 7.80 10.34 -0.09
C GLN A 161 7.00 11.62 -0.29
N LEU A 162 5.88 11.76 0.40
CA LEU A 162 4.98 12.92 0.28
C LEU A 162 5.70 14.23 0.61
N ASP A 163 6.57 14.21 1.62
CA ASP A 163 7.32 15.41 2.02
C ASP A 163 8.15 15.97 0.85
N LYS A 164 8.72 15.11 -0.01
CA LYS A 164 9.44 15.53 -1.23
C LYS A 164 8.52 16.19 -2.26
N VAL A 165 7.28 15.74 -2.37
CA VAL A 165 6.27 16.37 -3.23
C VAL A 165 5.90 17.74 -2.71
N ILE A 166 5.69 17.87 -1.40
CA ILE A 166 5.34 19.14 -0.73
C ILE A 166 6.48 20.18 -0.86
N GLU A 167 7.75 19.76 -0.73
CA GLU A 167 8.92 20.63 -0.88
C GLU A 167 9.00 21.29 -2.26
N VAL A 168 8.49 20.65 -3.31
CA VAL A 168 8.55 21.13 -4.71
C VAL A 168 7.29 21.90 -5.11
N LEU A 169 6.13 21.60 -4.50
CA LEU A 169 4.88 22.26 -4.84
C LEU A 169 4.85 23.71 -4.37
N PRO A 170 4.32 24.64 -5.18
CA PRO A 170 4.04 26.00 -4.74
C PRO A 170 3.07 26.04 -3.55
N GLU A 171 3.27 26.98 -2.63
CA GLU A 171 2.46 27.06 -1.40
C GLU A 171 0.96 27.22 -1.68
N ASP A 172 0.58 28.04 -2.67
CA ASP A 172 -0.81 28.24 -3.09
C ASP A 172 -1.46 26.93 -3.60
N VAL A 173 -0.68 26.06 -4.24
CA VAL A 173 -1.12 24.74 -4.68
C VAL A 173 -1.36 23.82 -3.48
N VAL A 174 -0.43 23.77 -2.52
CA VAL A 174 -0.57 23.00 -1.28
C VAL A 174 -1.81 23.46 -0.50
N GLN A 175 -2.02 24.78 -0.39
CA GLN A 175 -3.21 25.33 0.27
C GLN A 175 -4.50 24.93 -0.46
N THR A 176 -4.51 24.93 -1.80
CA THR A 176 -5.70 24.51 -2.57
C THR A 176 -5.95 23.00 -2.45
N LEU A 177 -4.91 22.17 -2.51
CA LEU A 177 -5.02 20.73 -2.30
C LEU A 177 -5.49 20.34 -0.88
N SER A 178 -5.34 21.26 0.08
CA SER A 178 -5.78 21.06 1.48
C SER A 178 -7.23 21.49 1.72
N LYS A 179 -7.92 22.03 0.72
CA LYS A 179 -9.36 22.39 0.82
C LYS A 179 -10.25 21.21 0.43
N PRO A 180 -11.48 21.12 0.94
CA PRO A 180 -12.44 20.05 0.59
C PRO A 180 -13.06 20.31 -0.80
N LEU A 181 -12.24 20.32 -1.83
CA LEU A 181 -12.60 20.67 -3.21
C LEU A 181 -12.46 19.50 -4.19
N TYR A 182 -12.39 18.26 -3.69
CA TYR A 182 -12.12 17.09 -4.54
C TYR A 182 -13.17 16.02 -4.38
N ARG A 183 -13.34 15.26 -5.46
CA ARG A 183 -14.07 13.99 -5.50
C ARG A 183 -13.07 12.86 -5.64
N VAL A 184 -13.25 11.80 -4.87
CA VAL A 184 -12.44 10.59 -4.92
C VAL A 184 -13.34 9.42 -5.24
N LYS A 185 -13.08 8.77 -6.36
CA LYS A 185 -13.72 7.51 -6.73
C LYS A 185 -13.05 6.35 -5.98
N ARG A 186 -13.86 5.42 -5.50
CA ARG A 186 -13.37 4.17 -4.92
C ARG A 186 -12.57 3.37 -5.97
N PRO A 187 -11.40 2.83 -5.62
CA PRO A 187 -10.62 1.98 -6.53
C PRO A 187 -11.41 0.77 -7.03
N ASP A 188 -11.16 0.38 -8.28
CA ASP A 188 -11.79 -0.78 -8.92
C ASP A 188 -11.44 -2.13 -8.27
N SER A 189 -10.57 -2.14 -7.24
CA SER A 189 -10.27 -3.31 -6.42
C SER A 189 -11.38 -3.69 -5.45
N PHE A 190 -12.32 -2.77 -5.19
CA PHE A 190 -13.50 -3.00 -4.38
C PHE A 190 -14.69 -3.44 -5.21
N GLU A 191 -15.61 -4.13 -4.57
CA GLU A 191 -16.94 -4.37 -5.14
C GLU A 191 -17.79 -3.09 -5.10
N GLY A 192 -18.45 -2.80 -6.20
CA GLY A 192 -19.30 -1.63 -6.34
C GLY A 192 -18.53 -0.35 -6.66
N SER A 193 -19.26 0.70 -7.08
CA SER A 193 -18.67 2.01 -7.37
C SER A 193 -19.21 3.03 -6.37
N LEU A 194 -18.34 3.64 -5.62
CA LEU A 194 -18.63 4.70 -4.66
C LEU A 194 -17.71 5.88 -4.94
N SER A 195 -18.15 7.06 -4.54
CA SER A 195 -17.34 8.27 -4.55
C SER A 195 -17.56 9.06 -3.28
N VAL A 196 -16.49 9.63 -2.77
CA VAL A 196 -16.53 10.59 -1.68
C VAL A 196 -16.25 11.96 -2.26
N GLU A 197 -17.04 12.94 -1.87
CA GLU A 197 -16.94 14.32 -2.36
C GLU A 197 -16.65 15.28 -1.21
N MET A 198 -16.20 16.47 -1.57
CA MET A 198 -15.88 17.53 -0.62
C MET A 198 -14.79 17.11 0.39
N VAL A 199 -13.78 16.43 -0.11
CA VAL A 199 -12.61 16.02 0.68
C VAL A 199 -11.33 16.72 0.20
N PRO A 200 -10.33 16.95 1.07
CA PRO A 200 -9.02 17.45 0.65
C PRO A 200 -8.15 16.32 0.08
N VAL A 201 -7.17 16.65 -0.77
CA VAL A 201 -6.11 15.72 -1.20
C VAL A 201 -5.01 15.62 -0.15
N LEU A 202 -4.70 16.75 0.51
CA LEU A 202 -3.65 16.87 1.53
C LEU A 202 -4.25 17.29 2.86
N VAL A 203 -3.79 16.64 3.93
CA VAL A 203 -4.13 17.01 5.31
C VAL A 203 -2.86 17.15 6.12
N LYS A 204 -2.73 18.22 6.91
CA LYS A 204 -1.63 18.40 7.85
C LYS A 204 -2.13 18.12 9.27
N SER A 205 -1.49 17.20 9.98
CA SER A 205 -1.78 16.87 11.37
C SER A 205 -0.47 16.72 12.14
N ASN A 206 -0.36 17.41 13.29
CA ASN A 206 0.85 17.41 14.12
C ASN A 206 2.14 17.62 13.31
N ASP A 207 2.15 18.67 12.47
CA ASP A 207 3.24 19.05 11.54
C ASP A 207 3.61 17.99 10.49
N THR A 208 2.84 16.93 10.35
CA THR A 208 3.04 15.88 9.37
C THR A 208 1.97 15.94 8.28
N TRP A 209 2.39 15.78 7.04
CA TRP A 209 1.47 15.72 5.89
C TRP A 209 1.00 14.31 5.61
N TYR A 210 -0.27 14.19 5.26
CA TYR A 210 -0.94 12.96 4.82
C TYR A 210 -1.66 13.24 3.51
N SER A 211 -1.76 12.23 2.65
CA SER A 211 -2.40 12.35 1.33
C SER A 211 -3.33 11.20 1.05
N ARG A 212 -4.36 11.50 0.25
CA ARG A 212 -5.21 10.52 -0.44
C ARG A 212 -4.99 10.54 -1.95
N PHE A 213 -3.88 11.06 -2.41
CA PHE A 213 -3.62 11.19 -3.84
C PHE A 213 -3.70 9.85 -4.56
N ASP A 214 -4.49 9.82 -5.63
CA ASP A 214 -4.56 8.73 -6.59
C ASP A 214 -4.68 9.34 -7.98
N TRP A 215 -3.75 9.00 -8.86
CA TRP A 215 -3.65 9.58 -10.20
C TRP A 215 -4.96 9.52 -11.00
N HIS A 216 -5.68 8.41 -10.91
CA HIS A 216 -6.86 8.12 -11.74
C HIS A 216 -8.18 8.38 -11.03
N ASN A 217 -8.20 8.29 -9.71
CA ASN A 217 -9.44 8.26 -8.95
C ASN A 217 -9.80 9.58 -8.28
N ILE A 218 -8.98 10.64 -8.45
CA ILE A 218 -9.27 11.98 -7.91
C ILE A 218 -9.54 12.98 -9.03
N ASN A 219 -10.55 13.83 -8.81
CA ASN A 219 -10.89 14.96 -9.69
C ASN A 219 -11.19 16.19 -8.85
N GLY A 220 -10.81 17.38 -9.36
CA GLY A 220 -11.20 18.65 -8.78
C GLY A 220 -12.67 18.95 -9.03
N LEU A 221 -13.36 19.54 -8.05
CA LEU A 221 -14.75 20.00 -8.17
C LEU A 221 -14.86 21.42 -8.74
N SER A 222 -13.72 22.07 -8.99
CA SER A 222 -13.64 23.37 -9.64
C SER A 222 -12.41 23.43 -10.54
N ALA A 223 -12.36 24.42 -11.46
CA ALA A 223 -11.19 24.63 -12.32
C ALA A 223 -9.92 24.93 -11.49
N GLU A 224 -10.01 25.68 -10.40
CA GLU A 224 -8.89 25.95 -9.48
C GLU A 224 -8.37 24.65 -8.84
N ALA A 225 -9.28 23.82 -8.34
CA ALA A 225 -8.93 22.54 -7.73
C ALA A 225 -8.27 21.59 -8.74
N GLU A 226 -8.81 21.50 -9.97
CA GLU A 226 -8.24 20.65 -11.01
C GLU A 226 -6.85 21.13 -11.43
N MET A 227 -6.63 22.45 -11.57
CA MET A 227 -5.30 23.01 -11.87
C MET A 227 -4.28 22.70 -10.75
N ALA A 228 -4.68 22.75 -9.50
CA ALA A 228 -3.82 22.37 -8.38
C ALA A 228 -3.47 20.88 -8.43
N LEU A 229 -4.46 20.03 -8.75
CA LEU A 229 -4.27 18.60 -8.89
C LEU A 229 -3.34 18.25 -10.06
N GLU A 230 -3.47 18.94 -11.21
CA GLU A 230 -2.56 18.77 -12.35
C GLU A 230 -1.12 19.12 -12.03
N LYS A 231 -0.89 20.19 -11.22
CA LYS A 231 0.46 20.51 -10.75
C LYS A 231 1.02 19.41 -9.87
N MET A 232 0.23 18.83 -8.96
CA MET A 232 0.65 17.68 -8.15
C MET A 232 0.94 16.46 -9.04
N ARG A 233 0.08 16.16 -10.03
CA ARG A 233 0.32 15.09 -11.02
C ARG A 233 1.67 15.31 -11.72
N ALA A 234 1.96 16.52 -12.19
CA ALA A 234 3.22 16.82 -12.87
C ALA A 234 4.44 16.57 -11.98
N VAL A 235 4.41 17.01 -10.71
CA VAL A 235 5.49 16.76 -9.74
C VAL A 235 5.68 15.28 -9.48
N THR A 236 4.60 14.52 -9.37
CA THR A 236 4.69 13.06 -9.12
C THR A 236 5.26 12.27 -10.31
N LEU A 237 5.41 12.87 -11.49
CA LEU A 237 6.09 12.25 -12.64
C LEU A 237 7.59 12.52 -12.68
N ASP A 238 8.12 13.42 -11.84
CA ASP A 238 9.57 13.66 -11.78
C ASP A 238 10.28 12.46 -11.15
N LYS A 239 10.95 11.68 -11.99
CA LYS A 239 11.66 10.46 -11.58
C LYS A 239 12.82 10.70 -10.62
N ASN A 240 13.33 11.92 -10.52
CA ASN A 240 14.39 12.25 -9.56
C ASN A 240 13.89 12.22 -8.11
N LEU A 241 12.59 12.31 -7.90
CA LEU A 241 11.97 12.24 -6.58
C LEU A 241 11.68 10.80 -6.14
N TRP A 242 11.76 9.83 -7.05
CA TRP A 242 11.40 8.45 -6.80
C TRP A 242 12.56 7.63 -6.25
N LEU A 243 12.22 6.72 -5.35
CA LEU A 243 13.08 5.66 -4.87
C LEU A 243 12.63 4.34 -5.48
N ASP A 244 13.45 3.76 -6.34
CA ASP A 244 13.23 2.45 -6.93
C ASP A 244 13.71 1.35 -5.99
N ILE A 245 12.81 0.41 -5.65
CA ILE A 245 13.09 -0.71 -4.77
C ILE A 245 12.99 -2.01 -5.58
N PRO A 246 14.12 -2.59 -6.01
CA PRO A 246 14.14 -3.91 -6.64
C PRO A 246 14.01 -4.99 -5.54
N LEU A 247 12.77 -5.36 -5.20
CA LEU A 247 12.52 -6.41 -4.23
C LEU A 247 12.95 -7.76 -4.78
N HIS A 248 13.77 -8.49 -4.01
CA HIS A 248 14.14 -9.87 -4.28
C HIS A 248 13.26 -10.86 -3.52
N PRO A 249 13.19 -12.14 -3.94
CA PRO A 249 12.41 -13.15 -3.22
C PRO A 249 12.75 -13.22 -1.73
N GLY A 250 11.71 -13.20 -0.90
CA GLY A 250 11.81 -13.15 0.56
C GLY A 250 11.97 -11.72 1.13
N GLU A 251 12.21 -10.71 0.31
CA GLU A 251 12.28 -9.32 0.75
C GLU A 251 10.88 -8.69 0.78
N ALA A 252 10.64 -7.87 1.80
CA ALA A 252 9.43 -7.08 1.95
C ALA A 252 9.77 -5.61 2.11
N VAL A 253 8.90 -4.74 1.59
CA VAL A 253 8.88 -3.33 1.91
C VAL A 253 7.59 -3.00 2.64
N THR A 254 7.69 -2.38 3.82
CA THR A 254 6.58 -1.75 4.52
C THR A 254 6.73 -0.25 4.43
N PHE A 255 5.68 0.47 4.08
CA PHE A 255 5.69 1.93 4.02
C PHE A 255 4.41 2.54 4.59
N LEU A 256 4.50 3.79 5.04
CA LEU A 256 3.37 4.58 5.53
C LEU A 256 2.51 4.98 4.33
N ASN A 257 1.38 4.29 4.13
CA ASN A 257 0.54 4.40 2.95
C ASN A 257 0.11 5.85 2.65
N GLN A 258 -0.29 6.60 3.67
CA GLN A 258 -0.80 7.98 3.52
C GLN A 258 0.32 9.03 3.40
N ARG A 259 1.60 8.63 3.57
CA ARG A 259 2.79 9.49 3.47
C ARG A 259 3.73 9.12 2.33
N THR A 260 3.36 8.09 1.55
CA THR A 260 4.22 7.54 0.50
C THR A 260 3.36 7.15 -0.70
N LEU A 261 3.50 7.88 -1.79
CA LEU A 261 2.92 7.45 -3.05
C LEU A 261 3.73 6.26 -3.58
N HIS A 262 3.08 5.32 -4.19
CA HIS A 262 3.76 4.17 -4.76
C HIS A 262 3.30 3.88 -6.18
N THR A 263 4.16 3.19 -6.93
CA THR A 263 3.92 2.82 -8.32
C THR A 263 4.70 1.56 -8.70
N ARG A 264 4.43 1.06 -9.88
CA ARG A 264 5.13 -0.03 -10.53
C ARG A 264 5.24 0.29 -12.02
N ASN A 265 6.43 0.12 -12.59
CA ASN A 265 6.60 0.20 -14.04
C ASN A 265 5.95 -1.00 -14.75
N SER A 266 5.59 -0.79 -16.01
CA SER A 266 5.01 -1.82 -16.86
C SER A 266 5.99 -2.97 -17.13
N PHE A 267 5.45 -4.14 -17.41
CA PHE A 267 6.17 -5.32 -17.89
C PHE A 267 5.25 -6.20 -18.75
N ASN A 268 5.81 -7.17 -19.45
CA ASN A 268 5.05 -8.09 -20.28
C ASN A 268 4.78 -9.40 -19.53
N PRO A 269 3.56 -9.63 -19.01
CA PRO A 269 3.22 -10.87 -18.36
C PRO A 269 3.27 -12.06 -19.33
N ARG A 270 3.77 -13.20 -18.85
CA ARG A 270 3.84 -14.48 -19.57
C ARG A 270 2.60 -15.33 -19.36
N TYR A 271 1.98 -15.23 -18.18
CA TYR A 271 0.85 -16.06 -17.77
C TYR A 271 1.14 -17.58 -17.79
N ASP A 272 2.37 -17.95 -17.46
CA ASP A 272 2.89 -19.32 -17.50
C ASP A 272 3.26 -19.88 -16.12
N GLY A 273 2.89 -19.17 -15.04
CA GLY A 273 3.23 -19.55 -13.67
C GLY A 273 4.56 -18.99 -13.17
N THR A 274 5.31 -18.27 -14.00
CA THR A 274 6.64 -17.72 -13.64
C THR A 274 6.65 -16.21 -13.47
N ASP A 275 5.51 -15.54 -13.61
CA ASP A 275 5.39 -14.09 -13.50
C ASP A 275 5.70 -13.55 -12.10
N ARG A 276 5.98 -12.25 -12.02
CA ARG A 276 6.14 -11.51 -10.77
C ARG A 276 4.98 -11.79 -9.81
N TRP A 277 5.32 -12.08 -8.54
CA TRP A 277 4.33 -12.39 -7.53
C TRP A 277 4.71 -11.77 -6.18
N LEU A 278 3.85 -10.87 -5.70
CA LEU A 278 3.98 -10.29 -4.36
C LEU A 278 2.77 -10.68 -3.52
N LEU A 279 2.95 -10.63 -2.20
CA LEU A 279 1.88 -10.64 -1.21
C LEU A 279 1.71 -9.25 -0.63
N ARG A 280 0.47 -8.72 -0.58
CA ARG A 280 0.14 -7.42 0.01
C ARG A 280 -0.64 -7.63 1.30
N ILE A 281 -0.27 -6.86 2.33
CA ILE A 281 -1.06 -6.70 3.57
C ILE A 281 -1.25 -5.21 3.82
N PHE A 282 -2.47 -4.81 4.19
CA PHE A 282 -2.76 -3.53 4.81
C PHE A 282 -2.62 -3.63 6.33
N GLY A 283 -2.21 -2.54 6.97
CA GLY A 283 -2.10 -2.47 8.41
C GLY A 283 -2.54 -1.15 9.00
N LEU A 284 -3.00 -1.22 10.25
CA LEU A 284 -3.21 -0.07 11.11
C LEU A 284 -2.14 -0.07 12.21
N MET A 285 -1.65 1.12 12.58
CA MET A 285 -0.70 1.27 13.68
C MET A 285 -1.33 1.01 15.07
N ASN A 286 -2.66 1.03 15.12
CA ASN A 286 -3.44 0.72 16.32
C ASN A 286 -4.51 -0.32 16.01
N ARG A 287 -4.86 -1.11 17.02
CA ARG A 287 -6.01 -2.01 16.92
C ARG A 287 -7.29 -1.21 16.60
N PRO A 288 -8.07 -1.60 15.59
CA PRO A 288 -9.31 -0.92 15.28
C PRO A 288 -10.32 -1.06 16.43
N PRO A 289 -11.14 -0.01 16.68
CA PRO A 289 -12.27 -0.12 17.60
C PRO A 289 -13.24 -1.21 17.12
N ILE A 290 -13.93 -1.87 18.07
CA ILE A 290 -14.90 -2.93 17.77
C ILE A 290 -16.00 -2.43 16.84
N SER A 291 -16.44 -1.17 16.98
CA SER A 291 -17.45 -0.52 16.15
C SER A 291 -17.05 -0.38 14.68
N HIS A 292 -15.75 -0.43 14.39
CA HIS A 292 -15.23 -0.37 13.02
C HIS A 292 -15.17 -1.74 12.33
N LEU A 293 -15.35 -2.83 13.08
CA LEU A 293 -15.30 -4.18 12.53
C LEU A 293 -16.63 -4.55 11.86
N LEU A 294 -16.53 -5.25 10.72
CA LEU A 294 -17.70 -5.72 9.99
C LEU A 294 -18.45 -6.79 10.78
N GLU A 295 -17.70 -7.78 11.27
CA GLU A 295 -18.22 -8.92 12.03
C GLU A 295 -17.34 -9.16 13.27
N PRO A 296 -17.49 -8.33 14.34
CA PRO A 296 -16.55 -8.34 15.47
C PRO A 296 -16.48 -9.67 16.23
N HIS A 297 -17.50 -10.53 16.12
CA HIS A 297 -17.54 -11.84 16.76
C HIS A 297 -16.89 -12.96 15.91
N VAL A 298 -16.66 -12.69 14.62
CA VAL A 298 -16.15 -13.68 13.66
C VAL A 298 -14.73 -13.31 13.23
N CYS A 299 -14.48 -12.04 12.87
CA CYS A 299 -13.22 -11.59 12.35
C CYS A 299 -12.80 -10.23 12.91
N LEU A 300 -11.68 -10.21 13.66
CA LEU A 300 -11.14 -9.00 14.27
C LEU A 300 -10.31 -8.13 13.31
N HIS A 301 -10.21 -8.52 12.06
CA HIS A 301 -9.39 -7.84 11.04
C HIS A 301 -10.21 -7.27 9.88
N HIS A 302 -11.50 -7.60 9.80
CA HIS A 302 -12.38 -7.20 8.70
C HIS A 302 -13.10 -5.90 9.05
N LEU A 303 -12.72 -4.83 8.36
CA LEU A 303 -13.19 -3.47 8.65
C LEU A 303 -14.38 -3.09 7.76
N ARG A 304 -15.30 -2.33 8.35
CA ARG A 304 -16.32 -1.60 7.59
C ARG A 304 -15.66 -0.49 6.80
N THR A 305 -16.16 -0.24 5.59
CA THR A 305 -15.80 0.96 4.82
C THR A 305 -16.71 2.14 5.17
N PHE A 306 -17.91 1.85 5.71
CA PHE A 306 -18.81 2.81 6.32
C PHE A 306 -19.07 2.41 7.78
N LEU A 307 -19.01 3.39 8.69
CA LEU A 307 -19.20 3.22 10.13
C LEU A 307 -20.66 3.41 10.53
#